data_55a5c5b55b007c6672fa2949db6c9f50
#
_entry.id   55a5c5b55b007c6672fa2949db6c9f50
#
_cell.length_a   1.000
_cell.length_b   1.000
_cell.length_c   1.000
_cell.angle_alpha   90.00
_cell.angle_beta   90.00
_cell.angle_gamma   90.00
#
_symmetry.space_group_name_H-M   'P 1'
#
loop_
_entity.id
_entity.type
_entity.pdbx_description
1 polymer ?
#
loop_
_entity_poly.entity_id
_entity_poly.type
_entity_poly.pdbx_seq_one_letter_code
_entity_poly.pdbx_strand_id
1 'polypeptide(L)'
;MSVDHGLRAEAFGEVALVEQVCGALDIPFKGAKVKVAAGNLQAKAREARYAALGAWGLEQGLGAIATAHHMDDAAETLLMRLARGSGLPGLAGVREWSHVPEYPELPLIRPLLGFRKAELEETVTACGVAPVRDPSNEDASYDRVRVRQHMREHDWLDPEAIAASAQHLAEGWRALEWYAQTDWEEMVALEESSDGLPQYRYFCNVPRAIQVETVCRIVSELGGRVTRSEAGRAADRLWRGENASLGGVLGRCDIEKVAKVGVEMRVWRFAPEPPRRTH
;
A
#
# COMPACT_ATOMS: atom_id res chain seq x y z
N MET A 1 11.80 17.17 7.02
CA MET A 1 10.79 17.25 8.10
C MET A 1 10.94 16.07 9.06
N SER A 2 10.82 16.28 10.38
CA SER A 2 10.76 15.23 11.40
C SER A 2 9.40 15.23 12.08
N VAL A 3 8.82 14.04 12.35
CA VAL A 3 7.47 13.90 12.92
C VAL A 3 7.55 13.26 14.31
N ASP A 4 7.17 14.01 15.33
CA ASP A 4 7.01 13.53 16.69
C ASP A 4 5.58 13.01 16.90
N HIS A 5 5.45 11.75 17.27
CA HIS A 5 4.17 11.11 17.55
C HIS A 5 3.63 11.41 18.96
N GLY A 6 4.42 12.09 19.81
CA GLY A 6 4.05 12.40 21.19
C GLY A 6 3.87 11.18 22.10
N LEU A 7 4.45 10.05 21.74
CA LEU A 7 4.31 8.78 22.44
C LEU A 7 5.35 8.58 23.54
N ARG A 8 6.46 9.32 23.48
CA ARG A 8 7.59 9.22 24.40
C ARG A 8 8.18 10.60 24.70
N ALA A 9 8.66 10.79 25.91
CA ALA A 9 9.31 12.05 26.30
C ALA A 9 10.65 12.28 25.55
N GLU A 10 11.37 11.20 25.25
CA GLU A 10 12.67 11.20 24.56
C GLU A 10 12.57 11.61 23.09
N ALA A 11 11.40 11.47 22.45
CA ALA A 11 11.18 11.84 21.05
C ALA A 11 11.51 13.31 20.78
N PHE A 12 11.36 14.18 21.78
CA PHE A 12 11.74 15.59 21.66
C PHE A 12 13.26 15.76 21.43
N GLY A 13 14.09 14.99 22.16
CA GLY A 13 15.55 15.02 22.00
C GLY A 13 15.99 14.47 20.64
N GLU A 14 15.28 13.47 20.11
CA GLU A 14 15.54 12.91 18.79
C GLU A 14 15.28 13.93 17.67
N VAL A 15 14.16 14.66 17.76
CA VAL A 15 13.81 15.75 16.83
C VAL A 15 14.85 16.88 16.89
N ALA A 16 15.28 17.27 18.10
CA ALA A 16 16.29 18.31 18.29
C ALA A 16 17.67 17.92 17.70
N LEU A 17 18.07 16.65 17.80
CA LEU A 17 19.29 16.18 17.15
C LEU A 17 19.21 16.29 15.64
N VAL A 18 18.09 15.90 15.03
CA VAL A 18 17.90 16.05 13.57
C VAL A 18 17.93 17.52 13.16
N GLU A 19 17.32 18.42 13.93
CA GLU A 19 17.36 19.87 13.70
C GLU A 19 18.80 20.40 13.74
N GLN A 20 19.58 19.99 14.72
CA GLN A 20 21.00 20.38 14.85
C GLN A 20 21.83 19.90 13.65
N VAL A 21 21.65 18.65 13.21
CA VAL A 21 22.34 18.10 12.04
C VAL A 21 21.94 18.85 10.77
N CYS A 22 20.65 19.10 10.57
CA CYS A 22 20.17 19.89 9.43
C CYS A 22 20.76 21.29 9.42
N GLY A 23 20.83 21.98 10.60
CA GLY A 23 21.42 23.27 10.72
C GLY A 23 22.92 23.28 10.40
N ALA A 24 23.67 22.24 10.81
CA ALA A 24 25.10 22.11 10.49
C ALA A 24 25.35 21.86 8.99
N LEU A 25 24.38 21.32 8.27
CA LEU A 25 24.44 21.03 6.82
C LEU A 25 23.72 22.08 5.96
N ASP A 26 23.23 23.17 6.56
CA ASP A 26 22.43 24.21 5.90
C ASP A 26 21.19 23.63 5.17
N ILE A 27 20.57 22.57 5.75
CA ILE A 27 19.37 21.94 5.24
C ILE A 27 18.15 22.49 5.98
N PRO A 28 17.11 23.00 5.26
CA PRO A 28 15.88 23.47 5.90
C PRO A 28 15.23 22.36 6.75
N PHE A 29 14.88 22.68 7.99
CA PHE A 29 14.26 21.75 8.93
C PHE A 29 12.84 22.18 9.29
N LYS A 30 11.95 21.19 9.48
CA LYS A 30 10.60 21.36 10.03
C LYS A 30 10.30 20.23 11.00
N GLY A 31 10.07 20.55 12.26
CA GLY A 31 9.48 19.64 13.24
C GLY A 31 7.95 19.69 13.19
N ALA A 32 7.28 18.55 13.27
CA ALA A 32 5.82 18.47 13.41
C ALA A 32 5.44 17.50 14.53
N LYS A 33 4.47 17.89 15.34
CA LYS A 33 3.89 17.03 16.38
C LYS A 33 2.53 16.56 15.90
N VAL A 34 2.28 15.23 15.93
CA VAL A 34 1.01 14.65 15.50
C VAL A 34 0.33 13.94 16.66
N LYS A 35 -1.02 13.90 16.63
CA LYS A 35 -1.82 13.11 17.57
C LYS A 35 -2.11 11.76 16.93
N VAL A 36 -1.77 10.68 17.63
CA VAL A 36 -2.06 9.32 17.19
C VAL A 36 -3.45 8.92 17.69
N ALA A 37 -4.32 8.51 16.77
CA ALA A 37 -5.67 8.04 17.12
C ALA A 37 -5.63 6.71 17.89
N ALA A 38 -6.69 6.42 18.65
CA ALA A 38 -6.83 5.15 19.36
C ALA A 38 -6.92 3.95 18.38
N GLY A 39 -6.39 2.79 18.79
CA GLY A 39 -6.39 1.56 18.02
C GLY A 39 -5.01 0.91 17.93
N ASN A 40 -4.69 0.28 16.79
CA ASN A 40 -3.36 -0.26 16.55
C ASN A 40 -2.35 0.89 16.48
N LEU A 41 -1.60 1.09 17.58
CA LEU A 41 -0.72 2.24 17.78
C LEU A 41 0.28 2.43 16.63
N GLN A 42 0.93 1.35 16.17
CA GLN A 42 1.91 1.44 15.08
C GLN A 42 1.26 1.83 13.74
N ALA A 43 0.10 1.24 13.42
CA ALA A 43 -0.62 1.57 12.19
C ALA A 43 -1.10 3.03 12.22
N LYS A 44 -1.68 3.48 13.35
CA LYS A 44 -2.18 4.85 13.52
C LYS A 44 -1.06 5.88 13.56
N ALA A 45 0.08 5.58 14.17
CA ALA A 45 1.27 6.43 14.12
C ALA A 45 1.80 6.58 12.68
N ARG A 46 1.81 5.47 11.91
CA ARG A 46 2.19 5.50 10.51
C ARG A 46 1.24 6.33 9.65
N GLU A 47 -0.07 6.17 9.82
CA GLU A 47 -1.09 6.99 9.14
C GLU A 47 -0.88 8.48 9.43
N ALA A 48 -0.80 8.86 10.72
CA ALA A 48 -0.59 10.25 11.14
C ALA A 48 0.71 10.84 10.58
N ARG A 49 1.80 10.05 10.51
CA ARG A 49 3.06 10.49 9.92
C ARG A 49 2.92 10.79 8.43
N TYR A 50 2.31 9.90 7.65
CA TYR A 50 2.15 10.13 6.22
C TYR A 50 1.17 11.26 5.91
N ALA A 51 0.11 11.41 6.71
CA ALA A 51 -0.80 12.55 6.59
C ALA A 51 -0.06 13.88 6.80
N ALA A 52 0.79 13.98 7.85
CA ALA A 52 1.60 15.16 8.11
C ALA A 52 2.63 15.46 7.01
N LEU A 53 3.32 14.41 6.52
CA LEU A 53 4.29 14.54 5.42
C LEU A 53 3.61 14.95 4.11
N GLY A 54 2.45 14.38 3.78
CA GLY A 54 1.69 14.70 2.58
C GLY A 54 1.18 16.13 2.60
N ALA A 55 0.50 16.54 3.67
CA ALA A 55 0.01 17.91 3.83
C ALA A 55 1.15 18.95 3.72
N TRP A 56 2.26 18.71 4.43
CA TRP A 56 3.42 19.59 4.36
C TRP A 56 4.05 19.59 2.97
N GLY A 57 4.17 18.44 2.31
CA GLY A 57 4.73 18.34 0.96
C GLY A 57 3.95 19.16 -0.07
N LEU A 58 2.62 19.12 -0.02
CA LEU A 58 1.76 19.93 -0.87
C LEU A 58 1.86 21.43 -0.52
N GLU A 59 1.83 21.78 0.77
CA GLU A 59 1.96 23.16 1.23
C GLU A 59 3.28 23.82 0.72
N GLN A 60 4.36 23.04 0.69
CA GLN A 60 5.68 23.49 0.22
C GLN A 60 5.89 23.33 -1.29
N GLY A 61 4.93 22.79 -2.03
CA GLY A 61 5.07 22.54 -3.47
C GLY A 61 6.18 21.53 -3.80
N LEU A 62 6.42 20.52 -2.94
CA LEU A 62 7.48 19.54 -3.14
C LEU A 62 7.11 18.57 -4.26
N GLY A 63 8.08 18.20 -5.10
CA GLY A 63 7.89 17.22 -6.17
C GLY A 63 7.84 15.76 -5.69
N ALA A 64 8.32 15.47 -4.48
CA ALA A 64 8.29 14.12 -3.89
C ALA A 64 8.58 14.17 -2.38
N ILE A 65 8.19 13.10 -1.66
CA ILE A 65 8.62 12.82 -0.29
C ILE A 65 9.60 11.65 -0.31
N ALA A 66 10.75 11.80 0.35
CA ALA A 66 11.69 10.70 0.57
C ALA A 66 11.56 10.14 1.99
N THR A 67 11.65 8.81 2.13
CA THR A 67 11.71 8.15 3.45
C THR A 67 12.92 7.22 3.54
N ALA A 68 13.49 7.13 4.74
CA ALA A 68 14.72 6.39 5.02
C ALA A 68 14.48 4.88 5.25
N HIS A 69 13.57 4.26 4.50
CA HIS A 69 13.47 2.80 4.50
C HIS A 69 14.69 2.21 3.79
N HIS A 70 15.27 1.18 4.38
CA HIS A 70 16.47 0.52 3.89
C HIS A 70 16.20 -0.97 3.56
N MET A 71 17.21 -1.67 3.07
CA MET A 71 17.12 -3.07 2.63
C MET A 71 16.55 -4.00 3.71
N ASP A 72 17.04 -3.88 4.95
CA ASP A 72 16.56 -4.71 6.07
C ASP A 72 15.06 -4.47 6.35
N ASP A 73 14.54 -3.24 6.18
CA ASP A 73 13.10 -2.95 6.31
C ASP A 73 12.27 -3.67 5.24
N ALA A 74 12.80 -3.79 4.02
CA ALA A 74 12.13 -4.51 2.94
C ALA A 74 12.07 -6.01 3.25
N ALA A 75 13.18 -6.59 3.72
CA ALA A 75 13.27 -7.99 4.12
C ALA A 75 12.32 -8.31 5.30
N GLU A 76 12.36 -7.52 6.37
CA GLU A 76 11.47 -7.65 7.53
C GLU A 76 9.99 -7.59 7.09
N THR A 77 9.66 -6.63 6.22
CA THR A 77 8.28 -6.44 5.74
C THR A 77 7.80 -7.61 4.89
N LEU A 78 8.65 -8.18 4.02
CA LEU A 78 8.30 -9.36 3.23
C LEU A 78 7.99 -10.54 4.14
N LEU A 79 8.86 -10.85 5.10
CA LEU A 79 8.66 -11.98 6.03
C LEU A 79 7.39 -11.81 6.87
N MET A 80 7.14 -10.62 7.41
CA MET A 80 5.92 -10.34 8.17
C MET A 80 4.65 -10.53 7.34
N ARG A 81 4.67 -10.13 6.07
CA ARG A 81 3.53 -10.25 5.17
C ARG A 81 3.34 -11.68 4.67
N LEU A 82 4.43 -12.40 4.43
CA LEU A 82 4.42 -13.82 4.09
C LEU A 82 3.78 -14.64 5.21
N ALA A 83 4.19 -14.41 6.48
CA ALA A 83 3.61 -15.06 7.64
C ALA A 83 2.11 -14.81 7.83
N ARG A 84 1.57 -13.72 7.26
CA ARG A 84 0.14 -13.37 7.30
C ARG A 84 -0.64 -13.83 6.06
N GLY A 85 -0.02 -14.59 5.15
CA GLY A 85 -0.67 -15.06 3.93
C GLY A 85 -1.02 -13.94 2.94
N SER A 86 -0.23 -12.87 2.90
CA SER A 86 -0.47 -11.75 2.00
C SER A 86 -0.35 -12.19 0.53
N GLY A 87 -1.24 -11.68 -0.32
CA GLY A 87 -1.11 -11.84 -1.77
C GLY A 87 -0.01 -10.96 -2.37
N LEU A 88 0.21 -11.09 -3.68
CA LEU A 88 1.30 -10.42 -4.40
C LEU A 88 1.41 -8.91 -4.13
N PRO A 89 0.34 -8.08 -4.14
CA PRO A 89 0.46 -6.65 -3.81
C PRO A 89 0.98 -6.39 -2.40
N GLY A 90 0.62 -7.27 -1.46
CA GLY A 90 1.13 -7.22 -0.10
C GLY A 90 2.60 -7.63 -0.03
N LEU A 91 2.99 -8.71 -0.69
CA LEU A 91 4.36 -9.21 -0.72
C LEU A 91 5.32 -8.29 -1.47
N ALA A 92 4.85 -7.57 -2.50
CA ALA A 92 5.58 -6.49 -3.16
C ALA A 92 6.08 -5.39 -2.19
N GLY A 93 5.53 -5.34 -1.00
CA GLY A 93 6.11 -4.75 0.21
C GLY A 93 6.44 -3.28 0.14
N VAL A 94 7.66 -2.97 0.53
CA VAL A 94 8.25 -1.64 0.50
C VAL A 94 8.89 -1.44 -0.87
N ARG A 95 8.27 -0.59 -1.71
CA ARG A 95 8.74 -0.33 -3.07
C ARG A 95 9.62 0.91 -3.07
N GLU A 96 10.56 0.97 -4.00
CA GLU A 96 11.42 2.12 -4.22
C GLU A 96 10.59 3.38 -4.50
N TRP A 97 9.53 3.21 -5.28
CA TRP A 97 8.60 4.27 -5.66
C TRP A 97 7.16 3.88 -5.37
N SER A 98 6.37 4.82 -4.85
CA SER A 98 4.93 4.70 -4.60
C SER A 98 4.32 6.11 -4.49
N HIS A 99 3.08 6.23 -4.03
CA HIS A 99 2.49 7.52 -3.65
C HIS A 99 2.37 7.64 -2.13
N VAL A 100 2.34 8.89 -1.65
CA VAL A 100 2.02 9.16 -0.25
C VAL A 100 0.56 8.74 -0.01
N PRO A 101 0.26 7.91 1.01
CA PRO A 101 -1.13 7.56 1.33
C PRO A 101 -2.01 8.79 1.44
N GLU A 102 -3.21 8.76 0.85
CA GLU A 102 -4.19 9.85 0.78
C GLU A 102 -3.76 11.07 -0.07
N TYR A 103 -2.54 11.07 -0.63
CA TYR A 103 -2.01 12.13 -1.51
C TYR A 103 -1.46 11.49 -2.80
N PRO A 104 -2.31 11.02 -3.72
CA PRO A 104 -1.87 10.29 -4.91
C PRO A 104 -1.06 11.15 -5.89
N GLU A 105 -1.18 12.48 -5.82
CA GLU A 105 -0.41 13.44 -6.59
C GLU A 105 1.04 13.60 -6.11
N LEU A 106 1.37 13.12 -4.90
CA LEU A 106 2.68 13.27 -4.29
C LEU A 106 3.47 11.96 -4.29
N PRO A 107 4.51 11.83 -5.11
CA PRO A 107 5.40 10.67 -5.12
C PRO A 107 6.07 10.45 -3.77
N LEU A 108 6.19 9.17 -3.39
CA LEU A 108 6.93 8.71 -2.22
C LEU A 108 8.09 7.82 -2.67
N ILE A 109 9.30 8.29 -2.47
CA ILE A 109 10.53 7.60 -2.87
C ILE A 109 11.30 7.05 -1.67
N ARG A 110 12.07 5.98 -1.88
CA ARG A 110 12.89 5.32 -0.85
C ARG A 110 14.28 5.05 -1.38
N PRO A 111 15.14 6.08 -1.42
CA PRO A 111 16.44 5.98 -2.07
C PRO A 111 17.43 5.07 -1.33
N LEU A 112 17.15 4.67 -0.09
CA LEU A 112 18.04 3.86 0.72
C LEU A 112 17.72 2.35 0.69
N LEU A 113 16.78 1.89 -0.13
CA LEU A 113 16.41 0.47 -0.21
C LEU A 113 17.53 -0.44 -0.70
N GLY A 114 18.52 0.10 -1.41
CA GLY A 114 19.71 -0.63 -1.86
C GLY A 114 20.80 -0.78 -0.81
N PHE A 115 20.64 -0.19 0.38
CA PHE A 115 21.66 -0.18 1.43
C PHE A 115 21.21 -0.98 2.65
N ARG A 116 22.17 -1.69 3.26
CA ARG A 116 21.99 -2.35 4.54
C ARG A 116 21.98 -1.33 5.67
N LYS A 117 21.23 -1.63 6.73
CA LYS A 117 21.22 -0.77 7.92
C LYS A 117 22.62 -0.54 8.50
N ALA A 118 23.48 -1.57 8.52
CA ALA A 118 24.85 -1.46 9.00
C ALA A 118 25.69 -0.44 8.21
N GLU A 119 25.60 -0.44 6.88
CA GLU A 119 26.31 0.51 6.00
C GLU A 119 25.88 1.97 6.27
N LEU A 120 24.58 2.17 6.54
CA LEU A 120 24.03 3.49 6.88
C LEU A 120 24.50 3.95 8.27
N GLU A 121 24.56 3.05 9.25
CA GLU A 121 25.09 3.33 10.59
C GLU A 121 26.58 3.69 10.54
N GLU A 122 27.38 2.98 9.75
CA GLU A 122 28.80 3.30 9.51
C GLU A 122 28.97 4.69 8.88
N THR A 123 28.16 5.00 7.86
CA THR A 123 28.16 6.31 7.19
C THR A 123 27.84 7.44 8.16
N VAL A 124 26.78 7.29 8.97
CA VAL A 124 26.38 8.31 9.96
C VAL A 124 27.48 8.49 11.02
N THR A 125 28.09 7.40 11.48
CA THR A 125 29.19 7.44 12.45
C THR A 125 30.42 8.12 11.87
N ALA A 126 30.77 7.84 10.61
CA ALA A 126 31.88 8.50 9.91
C ALA A 126 31.66 10.02 9.75
N CYS A 127 30.41 10.46 9.67
CA CYS A 127 30.06 11.88 9.68
C CYS A 127 30.10 12.53 11.09
N GLY A 128 30.50 11.80 12.11
CA GLY A 128 30.59 12.31 13.49
C GLY A 128 29.23 12.44 14.20
N VAL A 129 28.16 11.86 13.65
CA VAL A 129 26.83 11.86 14.25
C VAL A 129 26.60 10.55 15.00
N ALA A 130 26.24 10.61 16.29
CA ALA A 130 25.85 9.44 17.05
C ALA A 130 24.38 9.06 16.74
N PRO A 131 24.12 7.88 16.17
CA PRO A 131 22.74 7.45 15.90
C PRO A 131 21.97 7.24 17.21
N VAL A 132 20.72 7.68 17.25
CA VAL A 132 19.84 7.47 18.40
C VAL A 132 19.39 6.01 18.43
N ARG A 133 19.49 5.39 19.61
CA ARG A 133 18.98 4.04 19.87
C ARG A 133 17.66 4.14 20.62
N ASP A 134 16.57 3.82 19.91
CA ASP A 134 15.24 3.75 20.48
C ASP A 134 15.06 2.40 21.21
N PRO A 135 14.81 2.38 22.54
CA PRO A 135 14.59 1.15 23.29
C PRO A 135 13.43 0.28 22.77
N SER A 136 12.42 0.89 22.15
CA SER A 136 11.30 0.14 21.54
C SER A 136 11.73 -0.75 20.37
N ASN A 137 12.91 -0.52 19.80
CA ASN A 137 13.50 -1.39 18.76
C ASN A 137 13.96 -2.75 19.29
N GLU A 138 13.99 -2.94 20.61
CA GLU A 138 14.38 -4.19 21.30
C GLU A 138 13.18 -4.90 21.94
N ASP A 139 12.00 -4.27 21.93
CA ASP A 139 10.78 -4.84 22.53
C ASP A 139 10.19 -5.97 21.65
N ALA A 140 10.41 -7.22 22.09
CA ALA A 140 9.94 -8.43 21.41
C ALA A 140 8.39 -8.58 21.37
N SER A 141 7.62 -7.70 22.01
CA SER A 141 6.17 -7.65 21.84
C SER A 141 5.77 -7.26 20.41
N TYR A 142 6.67 -6.60 19.66
CA TYR A 142 6.45 -6.18 18.29
C TYR A 142 6.91 -7.24 17.29
N ASP A 143 6.03 -7.60 16.34
CA ASP A 143 6.32 -8.58 15.28
C ASP A 143 7.64 -8.29 14.54
N ARG A 144 7.90 -7.02 14.22
CA ARG A 144 9.11 -6.60 13.50
C ARG A 144 10.39 -6.88 14.27
N VAL A 145 10.37 -6.68 15.59
CA VAL A 145 11.52 -6.99 16.44
C VAL A 145 11.79 -8.49 16.46
N ARG A 146 10.73 -9.32 16.57
CA ARG A 146 10.86 -10.78 16.53
C ARG A 146 11.43 -11.27 15.18
N VAL A 147 10.91 -10.74 14.06
CA VAL A 147 11.45 -11.09 12.73
C VAL A 147 12.93 -10.72 12.63
N ARG A 148 13.32 -9.54 13.09
CA ARG A 148 14.72 -9.09 13.10
C ARG A 148 15.62 -9.99 13.94
N GLN A 149 15.15 -10.45 15.11
CA GLN A 149 15.88 -11.41 15.95
C GLN A 149 16.07 -12.74 15.22
N HIS A 150 15.01 -13.31 14.64
CA HIS A 150 15.12 -14.55 13.86
C HIS A 150 16.05 -14.43 12.66
N MET A 151 16.05 -13.30 11.96
CA MET A 151 16.99 -13.07 10.85
C MET A 151 18.45 -13.02 11.32
N ARG A 152 18.71 -12.58 12.55
CA ARG A 152 20.06 -12.58 13.14
C ARG A 152 20.50 -13.96 13.63
N GLU A 153 19.57 -14.78 14.10
CA GLU A 153 19.79 -16.11 14.66
C GLU A 153 19.93 -17.19 13.58
N HIS A 154 19.53 -16.91 12.34
CA HIS A 154 19.44 -17.90 11.27
C HIS A 154 20.11 -17.38 9.98
N ASP A 155 21.31 -17.81 9.69
CA ASP A 155 22.12 -17.36 8.55
C ASP A 155 21.45 -17.58 7.19
N TRP A 156 20.55 -18.56 7.07
CA TRP A 156 19.80 -18.81 5.84
C TRP A 156 18.72 -17.73 5.54
N LEU A 157 18.39 -16.89 6.52
CA LEU A 157 17.50 -15.74 6.36
C LEU A 157 18.31 -14.48 5.97
N ASP A 158 19.06 -14.58 4.88
CA ASP A 158 19.86 -13.46 4.39
C ASP A 158 18.97 -12.28 3.97
N PRO A 159 19.10 -11.10 4.62
CA PRO A 159 18.31 -9.92 4.30
C PRO A 159 18.46 -9.44 2.87
N GLU A 160 19.63 -9.62 2.25
CA GLU A 160 19.88 -9.21 0.87
C GLU A 160 19.09 -10.07 -0.11
N ALA A 161 19.15 -11.39 0.03
CA ALA A 161 18.39 -12.33 -0.80
C ALA A 161 16.86 -12.15 -0.61
N ILE A 162 16.42 -11.89 0.62
CA ILE A 162 15.00 -11.66 0.93
C ILE A 162 14.53 -10.32 0.32
N ALA A 163 15.33 -9.26 0.43
CA ALA A 163 15.01 -7.95 -0.17
C ALA A 163 14.98 -8.02 -1.70
N ALA A 164 15.92 -8.75 -2.33
CA ALA A 164 15.91 -9.01 -3.77
C ALA A 164 14.63 -9.74 -4.19
N SER A 165 14.18 -10.73 -3.42
CA SER A 165 12.90 -11.41 -3.67
C SER A 165 11.71 -10.45 -3.57
N ALA A 166 11.70 -9.53 -2.60
CA ALA A 166 10.68 -8.50 -2.49
C ALA A 166 10.66 -7.57 -3.71
N GLN A 167 11.83 -7.22 -4.24
CA GLN A 167 11.96 -6.40 -5.44
C GLN A 167 11.41 -7.12 -6.68
N HIS A 168 11.74 -8.40 -6.89
CA HIS A 168 11.19 -9.18 -8.01
C HIS A 168 9.66 -9.30 -7.92
N LEU A 169 9.11 -9.48 -6.71
CA LEU A 169 7.66 -9.47 -6.50
C LEU A 169 7.04 -8.09 -6.81
N ALA A 170 7.74 -7.01 -6.49
CA ALA A 170 7.30 -5.65 -6.83
C ALA A 170 7.33 -5.39 -8.34
N GLU A 171 8.30 -5.92 -9.06
CA GLU A 171 8.37 -5.86 -10.53
C GLU A 171 7.21 -6.62 -11.17
N GLY A 172 6.97 -7.86 -10.71
CA GLY A 172 5.83 -8.65 -11.17
C GLY A 172 4.49 -7.96 -10.90
N TRP A 173 4.37 -7.34 -9.72
CA TRP A 173 3.17 -6.56 -9.38
C TRP A 173 2.97 -5.34 -10.28
N ARG A 174 4.03 -4.59 -10.61
CA ARG A 174 3.94 -3.45 -11.56
C ARG A 174 3.45 -3.88 -12.94
N ALA A 175 3.89 -5.03 -13.43
CA ALA A 175 3.40 -5.58 -14.69
C ALA A 175 1.90 -5.89 -14.64
N LEU A 176 1.41 -6.44 -13.52
CA LEU A 176 -0.02 -6.69 -13.31
C LEU A 176 -0.82 -5.38 -13.14
N GLU A 177 -0.28 -4.38 -12.44
CA GLU A 177 -0.91 -3.05 -12.31
C GLU A 177 -1.07 -2.39 -13.70
N TRP A 178 -0.03 -2.44 -14.53
CA TRP A 178 -0.09 -1.94 -15.89
C TRP A 178 -1.14 -2.65 -16.73
N TYR A 179 -1.18 -3.98 -16.67
CA TYR A 179 -2.18 -4.76 -17.39
C TYR A 179 -3.59 -4.52 -16.87
N ALA A 180 -3.79 -4.38 -15.56
CA ALA A 180 -5.08 -4.05 -14.97
C ALA A 180 -5.57 -2.64 -15.38
N GLN A 181 -4.65 -1.69 -15.56
CA GLN A 181 -4.99 -0.37 -16.07
C GLN A 181 -5.43 -0.44 -17.54
N THR A 182 -4.71 -1.18 -18.39
CA THR A 182 -5.11 -1.42 -19.80
C THR A 182 -6.47 -2.11 -19.89
N ASP A 183 -6.69 -3.15 -19.07
CA ASP A 183 -7.97 -3.87 -18.99
C ASP A 183 -9.11 -2.93 -18.57
N TRP A 184 -8.86 -2.03 -17.61
CA TRP A 184 -9.82 -1.02 -17.21
C TRP A 184 -10.21 -0.11 -18.36
N GLU A 185 -9.25 0.42 -19.10
CA GLU A 185 -9.47 1.38 -20.20
C GLU A 185 -10.20 0.74 -21.39
N GLU A 186 -9.93 -0.54 -21.67
CA GLU A 186 -10.46 -1.24 -22.84
C GLU A 186 -11.75 -2.01 -22.54
N MET A 187 -11.89 -2.58 -21.33
CA MET A 187 -12.91 -3.56 -21.02
C MET A 187 -13.99 -3.09 -20.04
N VAL A 188 -13.76 -1.94 -19.38
CA VAL A 188 -14.73 -1.38 -18.43
C VAL A 188 -15.41 -0.15 -19.02
N ALA A 189 -16.74 -0.12 -18.94
CA ALA A 189 -17.53 1.05 -19.34
C ALA A 189 -18.48 1.45 -18.22
N LEU A 190 -18.57 2.76 -17.95
CA LEU A 190 -19.62 3.32 -17.12
C LEU A 190 -20.86 3.57 -17.99
N GLU A 191 -21.96 2.98 -17.59
CA GLU A 191 -23.27 3.09 -18.25
C GLU A 191 -24.32 3.59 -17.26
N GLU A 192 -25.48 3.95 -17.76
CA GLU A 192 -26.64 4.25 -16.94
C GLU A 192 -27.58 3.03 -16.95
N SER A 193 -27.98 2.56 -15.78
CA SER A 193 -28.95 1.47 -15.67
C SER A 193 -30.38 1.95 -16.06
N SER A 194 -31.30 1.01 -16.25
CA SER A 194 -32.72 1.32 -16.53
C SER A 194 -33.38 2.23 -15.47
N ASP A 195 -32.83 2.25 -14.27
CA ASP A 195 -33.32 3.03 -13.13
C ASP A 195 -32.57 4.37 -12.95
N GLY A 196 -31.71 4.75 -13.93
CA GLY A 196 -30.94 6.00 -13.92
C GLY A 196 -29.75 6.00 -12.95
N LEU A 197 -29.35 4.83 -12.43
CA LEU A 197 -28.22 4.70 -11.53
C LEU A 197 -26.93 4.37 -12.30
N PRO A 198 -25.76 4.80 -11.80
CA PRO A 198 -24.49 4.44 -12.42
C PRO A 198 -24.28 2.93 -12.35
N GLN A 199 -23.89 2.34 -13.48
CA GLN A 199 -23.61 0.92 -13.63
C GLN A 199 -22.31 0.74 -14.38
N TYR A 200 -21.38 -0.04 -13.83
CA TYR A 200 -20.19 -0.47 -14.57
C TYR A 200 -20.46 -1.77 -15.31
N ARG A 201 -20.13 -1.78 -16.61
CA ARG A 201 -20.08 -2.99 -17.45
C ARG A 201 -18.63 -3.39 -17.65
N TYR A 202 -18.30 -4.66 -17.41
CA TYR A 202 -16.95 -5.20 -17.49
C TYR A 202 -16.91 -6.50 -18.29
N PHE A 203 -16.14 -6.54 -19.38
CA PHE A 203 -15.82 -7.74 -20.13
C PHE A 203 -14.68 -8.50 -19.45
N CYS A 204 -15.00 -9.52 -18.67
CA CYS A 204 -14.13 -10.13 -17.67
C CYS A 204 -13.26 -11.32 -18.17
N ASN A 205 -13.01 -11.43 -19.49
CA ASN A 205 -12.23 -12.56 -20.07
C ASN A 205 -10.72 -12.37 -19.92
N VAL A 206 -10.25 -12.17 -18.71
CA VAL A 206 -8.83 -11.95 -18.34
C VAL A 206 -8.46 -12.84 -17.16
N PRO A 207 -7.16 -12.98 -16.84
CA PRO A 207 -6.72 -13.74 -15.66
C PRO A 207 -7.37 -13.24 -14.38
N ARG A 208 -7.69 -14.18 -13.47
CA ARG A 208 -8.38 -13.91 -12.19
C ARG A 208 -7.73 -12.78 -11.37
N ALA A 209 -6.40 -12.66 -11.39
CA ALA A 209 -5.71 -11.60 -10.65
C ALA A 209 -6.13 -10.20 -11.13
N ILE A 210 -6.35 -10.05 -12.44
CA ILE A 210 -6.83 -8.80 -13.05
C ILE A 210 -8.32 -8.59 -12.73
N GLN A 211 -9.14 -9.64 -12.87
CA GLN A 211 -10.55 -9.55 -12.48
C GLN A 211 -10.74 -9.02 -11.06
N VAL A 212 -9.91 -9.49 -10.11
CA VAL A 212 -9.96 -9.06 -8.70
C VAL A 212 -9.58 -7.59 -8.55
N GLU A 213 -8.55 -7.11 -9.26
CA GLU A 213 -8.18 -5.69 -9.26
C GLU A 213 -9.29 -4.82 -9.81
N THR A 214 -9.83 -5.20 -10.97
CA THR A 214 -10.91 -4.46 -11.63
C THR A 214 -12.17 -4.42 -10.77
N VAL A 215 -12.54 -5.54 -10.12
CA VAL A 215 -13.67 -5.58 -9.17
C VAL A 215 -13.43 -4.67 -7.96
N CYS A 216 -12.23 -4.69 -7.37
CA CYS A 216 -11.89 -3.77 -6.26
C CYS A 216 -12.06 -2.31 -6.68
N ARG A 217 -11.60 -1.95 -7.87
CA ARG A 217 -11.70 -0.59 -8.41
C ARG A 217 -13.15 -0.20 -8.68
N ILE A 218 -13.93 -1.04 -9.34
CA ILE A 218 -15.36 -0.79 -9.61
C ILE A 218 -16.12 -0.52 -8.30
N VAL A 219 -15.90 -1.35 -7.28
CA VAL A 219 -16.56 -1.16 -5.98
C VAL A 219 -16.16 0.18 -5.35
N SER A 220 -14.89 0.56 -5.44
CA SER A 220 -14.39 1.85 -4.95
C SER A 220 -15.02 3.04 -5.69
N GLU A 221 -15.10 2.99 -7.03
CA GLU A 221 -15.72 4.02 -7.87
C GLU A 221 -17.22 4.19 -7.58
N LEU A 222 -17.90 3.11 -7.17
CA LEU A 222 -19.30 3.14 -6.72
C LEU A 222 -19.45 3.52 -5.23
N GLY A 223 -18.37 4.00 -4.58
CA GLY A 223 -18.38 4.46 -3.19
C GLY A 223 -18.33 3.35 -2.13
N GLY A 224 -18.18 2.09 -2.54
CA GLY A 224 -18.05 0.93 -1.66
C GLY A 224 -16.63 0.73 -1.14
N ARG A 225 -16.48 -0.22 -0.20
CA ARG A 225 -15.18 -0.69 0.29
C ARG A 225 -15.17 -2.21 0.33
N VAL A 226 -14.09 -2.80 -0.17
CA VAL A 226 -13.96 -4.25 -0.29
C VAL A 226 -12.50 -4.65 -0.10
N THR A 227 -12.28 -5.78 0.56
CA THR A 227 -10.96 -6.42 0.60
C THR A 227 -10.73 -7.24 -0.68
N ARG A 228 -9.46 -7.44 -1.06
CA ARG A 228 -9.11 -8.32 -2.19
C ARG A 228 -9.68 -9.75 -2.04
N SER A 229 -9.75 -10.26 -0.82
CA SER A 229 -10.32 -11.58 -0.54
C SER A 229 -11.82 -11.63 -0.83
N GLU A 230 -12.56 -10.57 -0.48
CA GLU A 230 -13.98 -10.43 -0.80
C GLU A 230 -14.21 -10.26 -2.29
N ALA A 231 -13.44 -9.39 -2.95
CA ALA A 231 -13.48 -9.23 -4.41
C ALA A 231 -13.15 -10.54 -5.14
N GLY A 232 -12.17 -11.30 -4.64
CA GLY A 232 -11.83 -12.62 -5.19
C GLY A 232 -12.97 -13.62 -5.08
N ARG A 233 -13.64 -13.69 -3.91
CA ARG A 233 -14.85 -14.55 -3.76
C ARG A 233 -16.00 -14.11 -4.66
N ALA A 234 -16.18 -12.80 -4.82
CA ALA A 234 -17.21 -12.26 -5.72
C ALA A 234 -16.90 -12.60 -7.19
N ALA A 235 -15.65 -12.41 -7.63
CA ALA A 235 -15.21 -12.78 -8.97
C ALA A 235 -15.41 -14.28 -9.25
N ASP A 236 -15.10 -15.14 -8.29
CA ASP A 236 -15.32 -16.60 -8.42
C ASP A 236 -16.82 -16.97 -8.53
N ARG A 237 -17.70 -16.27 -7.82
CA ARG A 237 -19.16 -16.45 -7.93
C ARG A 237 -19.67 -15.96 -9.28
N LEU A 238 -19.31 -14.75 -9.67
CA LEU A 238 -19.69 -14.15 -10.95
C LEU A 238 -19.18 -15.02 -12.12
N TRP A 239 -17.99 -15.60 -12.00
CA TRP A 239 -17.46 -16.51 -13.00
C TRP A 239 -18.31 -17.77 -13.16
N ARG A 240 -18.96 -18.25 -12.11
CA ARG A 240 -19.94 -19.36 -12.14
C ARG A 240 -21.35 -18.97 -12.59
N GLY A 241 -21.58 -17.69 -12.91
CA GLY A 241 -22.89 -17.15 -13.29
C GLY A 241 -23.79 -16.81 -12.10
N GLU A 242 -23.23 -16.75 -10.89
CA GLU A 242 -23.95 -16.37 -9.68
C GLU A 242 -23.81 -14.85 -9.41
N ASN A 243 -24.86 -14.23 -8.89
CA ASN A 243 -24.76 -12.84 -8.43
C ASN A 243 -23.90 -12.74 -7.15
N ALA A 244 -23.27 -11.59 -6.95
CA ALA A 244 -22.45 -11.32 -5.77
C ALA A 244 -22.72 -9.91 -5.23
N SER A 245 -22.99 -9.79 -3.91
CA SER A 245 -23.07 -8.52 -3.20
C SER A 245 -21.78 -8.31 -2.41
N LEU A 246 -21.16 -7.14 -2.56
CA LEU A 246 -19.90 -6.79 -1.90
C LEU A 246 -19.78 -5.26 -1.73
N GLY A 247 -19.51 -4.81 -0.51
CA GLY A 247 -19.26 -3.39 -0.23
C GLY A 247 -20.39 -2.44 -0.61
N GLY A 248 -21.66 -2.88 -0.58
CA GLY A 248 -22.82 -2.09 -1.01
C GLY A 248 -23.04 -2.07 -2.53
N VAL A 249 -22.33 -2.93 -3.26
CA VAL A 249 -22.45 -3.07 -4.72
C VAL A 249 -22.96 -4.47 -5.07
N LEU A 250 -23.91 -4.56 -5.99
CA LEU A 250 -24.43 -5.79 -6.55
C LEU A 250 -23.78 -6.07 -7.90
N GLY A 251 -23.02 -7.15 -8.00
CA GLY A 251 -22.49 -7.70 -9.23
C GLY A 251 -23.43 -8.77 -9.83
N ARG A 252 -23.68 -8.71 -11.12
CA ARG A 252 -24.45 -9.68 -11.92
C ARG A 252 -23.60 -10.19 -13.06
N CYS A 253 -23.82 -11.45 -13.46
CA CYS A 253 -23.18 -12.03 -14.63
C CYS A 253 -24.19 -12.18 -15.77
N ASP A 254 -23.81 -11.67 -16.94
CA ASP A 254 -24.55 -11.78 -18.19
C ASP A 254 -23.65 -12.33 -19.31
N ILE A 255 -24.27 -12.69 -20.46
CA ILE A 255 -23.56 -13.03 -21.69
C ILE A 255 -24.04 -12.03 -22.77
N GLU A 256 -23.09 -11.34 -23.40
CA GLU A 256 -23.38 -10.42 -24.50
C GLU A 256 -22.72 -10.88 -25.79
N LYS A 257 -23.46 -10.70 -26.89
CA LYS A 257 -22.93 -10.90 -28.23
C LYS A 257 -22.28 -9.63 -28.71
N VAL A 258 -20.95 -9.64 -28.84
CA VAL A 258 -20.20 -8.50 -29.36
C VAL A 258 -20.45 -8.37 -30.87
N ALA A 259 -21.21 -7.36 -31.28
CA ALA A 259 -21.71 -7.19 -32.66
C ALA A 259 -20.59 -7.17 -33.71
N LYS A 260 -19.41 -6.57 -33.40
CA LYS A 260 -18.30 -6.45 -34.34
C LYS A 260 -17.63 -7.77 -34.70
N VAL A 261 -17.65 -8.75 -33.82
CA VAL A 261 -16.93 -10.03 -33.98
C VAL A 261 -17.87 -11.24 -33.93
N GLY A 262 -19.13 -11.05 -33.60
CA GLY A 262 -20.14 -12.12 -33.53
C GLY A 262 -19.94 -13.15 -32.41
N VAL A 263 -19.02 -12.87 -31.48
CA VAL A 263 -18.64 -13.75 -30.36
C VAL A 263 -19.46 -13.39 -29.13
N GLU A 264 -19.94 -14.41 -28.42
CA GLU A 264 -20.54 -14.23 -27.10
C GLU A 264 -19.46 -14.10 -26.03
N MET A 265 -19.51 -13.04 -25.24
CA MET A 265 -18.58 -12.77 -24.17
C MET A 265 -19.28 -12.68 -22.82
N ARG A 266 -18.62 -13.16 -21.79
CA ARG A 266 -19.09 -13.01 -20.41
C ARG A 266 -18.89 -11.57 -19.98
N VAL A 267 -19.92 -10.97 -19.39
CA VAL A 267 -19.97 -9.59 -18.94
C VAL A 267 -20.42 -9.56 -17.49
N TRP A 268 -19.73 -8.80 -16.68
CA TRP A 268 -20.17 -8.50 -15.32
C TRP A 268 -20.69 -7.07 -15.26
N ARG A 269 -21.84 -6.90 -14.60
CA ARG A 269 -22.47 -5.60 -14.37
C ARG A 269 -22.51 -5.30 -12.89
N PHE A 270 -22.07 -4.12 -12.51
CA PHE A 270 -22.00 -3.69 -11.13
C PHE A 270 -22.78 -2.39 -10.94
N ALA A 271 -23.71 -2.38 -9.98
CA ALA A 271 -24.49 -1.20 -9.62
C ALA A 271 -24.60 -1.11 -8.09
N PRO A 272 -24.92 0.07 -7.53
CA PRO A 272 -25.24 0.19 -6.11
C PRO A 272 -26.34 -0.83 -5.72
N GLU A 273 -26.16 -1.49 -4.56
CA GLU A 273 -27.14 -2.46 -4.08
C GLU A 273 -28.44 -1.70 -3.68
N PRO A 274 -29.60 -2.13 -4.17
CA PRO A 274 -30.85 -1.46 -3.80
C PRO A 274 -31.08 -1.61 -2.29
N PRO A 275 -31.71 -0.61 -1.63
CA PRO A 275 -31.97 -0.69 -0.20
C PRO A 275 -32.79 -1.93 0.13
N ARG A 276 -32.36 -2.66 1.17
CA ARG A 276 -33.09 -3.86 1.62
C ARG A 276 -34.52 -3.48 1.97
N ARG A 277 -35.49 -4.14 1.35
CA ARG A 277 -36.89 -3.99 1.79
C ARG A 277 -36.99 -4.58 3.19
N THR A 278 -37.13 -3.73 4.20
CA THR A 278 -37.55 -4.12 5.54
C THR A 278 -39.03 -4.54 5.45
N HIS A 279 -39.28 -5.81 5.64
CA HIS A 279 -40.63 -6.35 5.85
C HIS A 279 -41.02 -6.21 7.31
#